data_e3fa483bfff0801fa19016c78beb67dd
#
_entry.id   e3fa483bfff0801fa19016c78beb67dd
#
_cell.length_a   1.000
_cell.length_b   1.000
_cell.length_c   1.000
_cell.angle_alpha   90.00
_cell.angle_beta   90.00
_cell.angle_gamma   90.00
#
_symmetry.space_group_name_H-M   'P 1'
#
loop_
_entity.id
_entity.type
_entity.pdbx_description
1 polymer ?
#
loop_
_entity_poly.entity_id
_entity_poly.type
_entity_poly.pdbx_seq_one_letter_code
_entity_poly.pdbx_strand_id
1 'polypeptide(L)'
;MKRRFFTAAVCQMSFCLAAMAQGGPTMGWSSWNTYGVNINEALIKSQADAIVSKGLKDVGYDHINIDDGFFGGRNTTTGELIIHPTRFPNGLKPVVDYIHSKGLKAGIYSDAGANTCGNMYNGDVLSVNVGFYNYDQRDADYYFKECGFDFVKVDFCGGDAPQNTQHLALDPQERYTAISQAIKNTGRTDVRLNVCRWDYPGTWVHDIAFSWRTTKDIWDGWASVKSILAENLYMSAYCYDGRFNDMDMLEVGRSMSSEEDKTHFGMWCIMNSPLLIGCNLTNIKSTSLSLLKNEELIALNQDTLYQQAYIVGLLNGCHVLVKDLETLNGTKRAFAVYNPTDGTKTVTVNFSMLDLGGNVSLRDVFLKKDLGTFTDEYKITVPIHGTRIYVAEAETRLERTRYEAETAYISDYQELKNNQTERTGIYEAASFCSSGFKAGWLGYSEQNDLVFRDVYSQEGGEYELTIAYITGESRNISIDVNGMRLQTVSVNSGGWSNVAKKSIKIQLQQGRNTIRLSNATNWMPDIDYIDVIRTTPSSIPTIKAAPSSTTVYDLSGRSASKGTGILIQNGKKTIKLK
;
A
#
# COMPACT_ATOMS: atom_id res chain seq x y z
N MET A 1 15.26 9.46 63.93
CA MET A 1 14.81 8.56 62.84
C MET A 1 14.58 9.38 61.59
N LYS A 2 15.54 9.35 60.64
CA LYS A 2 15.43 10.04 59.35
C LYS A 2 14.93 9.04 58.31
N ARG A 3 13.71 9.24 57.79
CA ARG A 3 13.20 8.47 56.63
C ARG A 3 13.83 9.02 55.35
N ARG A 4 14.57 8.19 54.64
CA ARG A 4 15.05 8.46 53.28
C ARG A 4 13.96 8.00 52.30
N PHE A 5 13.45 8.93 51.51
CA PHE A 5 12.66 8.63 50.33
C PHE A 5 13.62 8.25 49.19
N PHE A 6 13.50 7.04 48.69
CA PHE A 6 14.10 6.61 47.42
C PHE A 6 13.14 6.99 46.30
N THR A 7 13.51 7.93 45.48
CA THR A 7 12.85 8.24 44.22
C THR A 7 13.45 7.31 43.16
N ALA A 8 12.70 6.31 42.71
CA ALA A 8 13.08 5.50 41.57
C ALA A 8 12.80 6.30 40.29
N ALA A 9 13.85 6.75 39.63
CA ALA A 9 13.79 7.31 38.29
C ALA A 9 13.63 6.15 37.31
N VAL A 10 12.44 5.98 36.73
CA VAL A 10 12.20 5.10 35.60
C VAL A 10 12.77 5.80 34.37
N CYS A 11 13.93 5.35 33.93
CA CYS A 11 14.54 5.76 32.67
C CYS A 11 13.78 5.03 31.55
N GLN A 12 12.82 5.67 30.91
CA GLN A 12 12.27 5.21 29.65
C GLN A 12 13.33 5.42 28.57
N MET A 13 14.06 4.35 28.26
CA MET A 13 14.85 4.29 27.04
C MET A 13 13.86 4.17 25.86
N SER A 14 13.52 5.31 25.27
CA SER A 14 12.98 5.35 23.91
C SER A 14 14.06 4.87 22.95
N PHE A 15 13.99 3.62 22.55
CA PHE A 15 14.68 3.15 21.35
C PHE A 15 13.99 3.83 20.15
N CYS A 16 14.48 4.99 19.75
CA CYS A 16 14.34 5.44 18.37
C CYS A 16 15.11 4.46 17.49
N LEU A 17 14.45 3.42 17.01
CA LEU A 17 14.84 2.75 15.77
C LEU A 17 14.71 3.82 14.69
N ALA A 18 15.83 4.46 14.34
CA ALA A 18 15.94 5.13 13.07
C ALA A 18 15.82 4.03 12.00
N ALA A 19 14.60 3.75 11.54
CA ALA A 19 14.38 3.07 10.30
C ALA A 19 15.11 3.92 9.25
N MET A 20 16.25 3.44 8.76
CA MET A 20 16.89 4.03 7.60
C MET A 20 15.86 3.93 6.48
N ALA A 21 15.34 5.08 6.03
CA ALA A 21 14.44 5.13 4.91
C ALA A 21 15.16 4.53 3.70
N GLN A 22 14.83 3.29 3.33
CA GLN A 22 15.44 2.61 2.18
C GLN A 22 14.96 3.20 0.85
N GLY A 23 14.26 4.32 0.89
CA GLY A 23 13.64 4.99 -0.27
C GLY A 23 12.29 4.37 -0.64
N GLY A 24 11.70 4.86 -1.73
CA GLY A 24 10.42 4.39 -2.25
C GLY A 24 10.46 2.96 -2.84
N PRO A 25 9.32 2.50 -3.42
CA PRO A 25 9.24 1.21 -4.09
C PRO A 25 10.35 1.03 -5.13
N THR A 26 10.83 -0.20 -5.31
CA THR A 26 11.90 -0.50 -6.25
C THR A 26 11.48 -0.17 -7.69
N MET A 27 12.32 0.57 -8.41
CA MET A 27 12.12 0.87 -9.83
C MET A 27 13.27 0.30 -10.65
N GLY A 28 12.95 -0.39 -11.74
CA GLY A 28 13.98 -1.01 -12.55
C GLY A 28 13.44 -1.87 -13.68
N TRP A 29 14.23 -2.86 -14.06
CA TRP A 29 13.91 -3.85 -15.07
C TRP A 29 14.21 -5.25 -14.54
N SER A 30 13.40 -6.24 -14.93
CA SER A 30 13.63 -7.64 -14.59
C SER A 30 13.47 -8.54 -15.83
N SER A 31 14.25 -9.62 -15.89
CA SER A 31 14.40 -10.41 -17.10
C SER A 31 13.25 -11.39 -17.38
N TRP A 32 12.46 -11.78 -16.36
CA TRP A 32 11.59 -12.94 -16.42
C TRP A 32 10.51 -12.89 -17.52
N ASN A 33 9.66 -11.86 -17.52
CA ASN A 33 8.44 -11.86 -18.33
C ASN A 33 8.68 -11.87 -19.85
N THR A 34 9.82 -11.39 -20.32
CA THR A 34 10.19 -11.46 -21.75
C THR A 34 11.07 -12.65 -22.07
N TYR A 35 11.96 -13.06 -21.17
CA TYR A 35 13.03 -13.98 -21.53
C TYR A 35 12.96 -15.33 -20.79
N GLY A 36 12.20 -15.43 -19.68
CA GLY A 36 12.20 -16.63 -18.84
C GLY A 36 13.64 -17.00 -18.45
N VAL A 37 13.97 -18.26 -18.56
CA VAL A 37 15.33 -18.79 -18.31
C VAL A 37 16.33 -18.52 -19.46
N ASN A 38 15.91 -17.92 -20.59
CA ASN A 38 16.75 -17.69 -21.77
C ASN A 38 17.51 -16.37 -21.67
N ILE A 39 18.32 -16.23 -20.66
CA ILE A 39 19.14 -15.04 -20.36
C ILE A 39 20.63 -15.33 -20.50
N ASN A 40 21.42 -14.29 -20.70
CA ASN A 40 22.87 -14.37 -20.70
C ASN A 40 23.49 -13.00 -20.34
N GLU A 41 24.81 -13.02 -20.10
CA GLU A 41 25.58 -11.83 -19.73
C GLU A 41 25.38 -10.65 -20.70
N ALA A 42 25.41 -10.91 -22.02
CA ALA A 42 25.28 -9.88 -23.05
C ALA A 42 23.88 -9.24 -23.03
N LEU A 43 22.83 -10.06 -22.86
CA LEU A 43 21.46 -9.58 -22.73
C LEU A 43 21.31 -8.64 -21.52
N ILE A 44 21.75 -9.07 -20.35
CA ILE A 44 21.64 -8.26 -19.12
C ILE A 44 22.36 -6.92 -19.30
N LYS A 45 23.58 -6.94 -19.83
CA LYS A 45 24.33 -5.70 -20.11
C LYS A 45 23.61 -4.78 -21.10
N SER A 46 22.98 -5.35 -22.14
CA SER A 46 22.23 -4.55 -23.12
C SER A 46 21.01 -3.86 -22.52
N GLN A 47 20.32 -4.50 -21.55
CA GLN A 47 19.20 -3.87 -20.84
C GLN A 47 19.68 -2.78 -19.88
N ALA A 48 20.80 -2.99 -19.18
CA ALA A 48 21.44 -1.95 -18.37
C ALA A 48 21.82 -0.71 -19.21
N ASP A 49 22.39 -0.92 -20.39
CA ASP A 49 22.70 0.17 -21.33
C ASP A 49 21.42 0.87 -21.83
N ALA A 50 20.33 0.11 -22.04
CA ALA A 50 19.06 0.68 -22.47
C ALA A 50 18.38 1.53 -21.37
N ILE A 51 18.44 1.14 -20.11
CA ILE A 51 17.96 1.97 -18.97
C ILE A 51 18.62 3.36 -19.02
N VAL A 52 19.93 3.40 -19.20
CA VAL A 52 20.69 4.67 -19.26
C VAL A 52 20.40 5.43 -20.55
N SER A 53 20.58 4.79 -21.71
CA SER A 53 20.51 5.47 -23.01
C SER A 53 19.11 5.99 -23.37
N LYS A 54 18.05 5.37 -22.81
CA LYS A 54 16.66 5.82 -23.01
C LYS A 54 16.20 6.82 -21.94
N GLY A 55 17.07 7.21 -21.00
CA GLY A 55 16.78 8.18 -19.95
C GLY A 55 15.78 7.66 -18.90
N LEU A 56 15.67 6.35 -18.72
CA LEU A 56 14.87 5.77 -17.65
C LEU A 56 15.56 5.94 -16.29
N LYS A 57 16.90 5.86 -16.25
CA LYS A 57 17.69 6.16 -15.06
C LYS A 57 17.41 7.57 -14.52
N ASP A 58 17.26 8.56 -15.42
CA ASP A 58 17.07 9.95 -15.04
C ASP A 58 15.75 10.21 -14.29
N VAL A 59 14.78 9.32 -14.46
CA VAL A 59 13.48 9.37 -13.77
C VAL A 59 13.33 8.32 -12.66
N GLY A 60 14.44 7.66 -12.26
CA GLY A 60 14.50 6.84 -11.05
C GLY A 60 14.56 5.32 -11.24
N TYR A 61 14.54 4.79 -12.48
CA TYR A 61 14.74 3.35 -12.70
C TYR A 61 16.22 3.00 -12.52
N ASP A 62 16.57 2.47 -11.36
CA ASP A 62 17.96 2.24 -10.97
C ASP A 62 18.34 0.77 -10.77
N HIS A 63 17.40 -0.18 -10.84
CA HIS A 63 17.67 -1.62 -10.67
C HIS A 63 17.67 -2.39 -12.00
N ILE A 64 18.62 -3.32 -12.14
CA ILE A 64 18.65 -4.36 -13.17
C ILE A 64 18.62 -5.70 -12.47
N ASN A 65 17.49 -6.42 -12.56
CA ASN A 65 17.27 -7.67 -11.87
C ASN A 65 17.44 -8.86 -12.82
N ILE A 66 18.39 -9.73 -12.49
CA ILE A 66 18.62 -11.00 -13.14
C ILE A 66 17.68 -12.02 -12.48
N ASP A 67 16.65 -12.45 -13.19
CA ASP A 67 15.74 -13.50 -12.73
C ASP A 67 16.32 -14.89 -13.02
N ASP A 68 15.54 -15.97 -12.87
CA ASP A 68 16.00 -17.36 -13.07
C ASP A 68 16.63 -17.61 -14.43
N GLY A 69 17.52 -18.61 -14.52
CA GLY A 69 18.20 -19.01 -15.75
C GLY A 69 19.71 -18.86 -15.75
N PHE A 70 20.33 -18.42 -14.65
CA PHE A 70 21.77 -18.28 -14.53
C PHE A 70 22.46 -19.46 -13.81
N PHE A 71 21.70 -20.41 -13.28
CA PHE A 71 22.23 -21.56 -12.54
C PHE A 71 22.89 -22.59 -13.48
N GLY A 72 24.02 -23.15 -13.03
CA GLY A 72 24.73 -24.26 -13.61
C GLY A 72 24.74 -25.50 -12.71
N GLY A 73 23.95 -25.48 -11.64
CA GLY A 73 23.86 -26.52 -10.63
C GLY A 73 24.55 -26.12 -9.32
N ARG A 74 24.79 -27.11 -8.47
CA ARG A 74 25.50 -26.95 -7.18
C ARG A 74 26.55 -28.05 -7.02
N ASN A 75 27.72 -27.68 -6.55
CA ASN A 75 28.77 -28.63 -6.22
C ASN A 75 28.35 -29.47 -5.01
N THR A 76 28.19 -30.76 -5.19
CA THR A 76 27.69 -31.68 -4.16
C THR A 76 28.69 -31.90 -3.01
N THR A 77 29.97 -31.59 -3.22
CA THR A 77 31.01 -31.74 -2.20
C THR A 77 31.21 -30.47 -1.38
N THR A 78 31.27 -29.31 -2.03
CA THR A 78 31.51 -28.01 -1.38
C THR A 78 30.25 -27.25 -1.02
N GLY A 79 29.12 -27.57 -1.67
CA GLY A 79 27.85 -26.85 -1.56
C GLY A 79 27.82 -25.51 -2.29
N GLU A 80 28.82 -25.18 -3.09
CA GLU A 80 28.92 -23.92 -3.85
C GLU A 80 28.00 -23.94 -5.05
N LEU A 81 27.36 -22.78 -5.35
CA LEU A 81 26.64 -22.58 -6.57
C LEU A 81 27.59 -22.62 -7.78
N ILE A 82 27.18 -23.32 -8.81
CA ILE A 82 27.84 -23.30 -10.12
C ILE A 82 27.02 -22.37 -11.00
N ILE A 83 27.67 -21.37 -11.58
CA ILE A 83 27.03 -20.45 -12.52
C ILE A 83 27.06 -21.04 -13.92
N HIS A 84 26.01 -20.84 -14.70
CA HIS A 84 25.81 -21.44 -16.01
C HIS A 84 26.99 -21.09 -16.95
N PRO A 85 27.80 -22.08 -17.38
CA PRO A 85 29.10 -21.82 -18.00
C PRO A 85 28.98 -21.18 -19.39
N THR A 86 27.86 -21.32 -20.07
CA THR A 86 27.64 -20.74 -21.41
C THR A 86 26.90 -19.41 -21.34
N ARG A 87 25.92 -19.29 -20.42
CA ARG A 87 25.12 -18.06 -20.28
C ARG A 87 25.90 -16.96 -19.57
N PHE A 88 26.67 -17.34 -18.55
CA PHE A 88 27.49 -16.43 -17.73
C PHE A 88 28.91 -16.98 -17.57
N PRO A 89 29.70 -17.03 -18.65
CA PRO A 89 31.01 -17.71 -18.66
C PRO A 89 32.04 -17.09 -17.71
N ASN A 90 31.85 -15.82 -17.33
CA ASN A 90 32.72 -15.09 -16.42
C ASN A 90 32.16 -15.03 -14.98
N GLY A 91 31.06 -15.76 -14.68
CA GLY A 91 30.35 -15.69 -13.42
C GLY A 91 29.46 -14.44 -13.30
N LEU A 92 28.89 -14.21 -12.11
CA LEU A 92 27.94 -13.11 -11.87
C LEU A 92 28.64 -11.79 -11.53
N LYS A 93 29.74 -11.82 -10.79
CA LYS A 93 30.40 -10.60 -10.32
C LYS A 93 30.76 -9.60 -11.43
N PRO A 94 31.33 -10.00 -12.58
CA PRO A 94 31.62 -9.05 -13.66
C PRO A 94 30.35 -8.41 -14.28
N VAL A 95 29.19 -9.06 -14.18
CA VAL A 95 27.91 -8.49 -14.62
C VAL A 95 27.44 -7.44 -13.59
N VAL A 96 27.55 -7.75 -12.29
CA VAL A 96 27.25 -6.80 -11.21
C VAL A 96 28.14 -5.57 -11.32
N ASP A 97 29.45 -5.76 -11.46
CA ASP A 97 30.42 -4.65 -11.61
C ASP A 97 30.10 -3.77 -12.83
N TYR A 98 29.63 -4.40 -13.94
CA TYR A 98 29.17 -3.65 -15.12
C TYR A 98 27.94 -2.82 -14.83
N ILE A 99 26.91 -3.39 -14.17
CA ILE A 99 25.70 -2.69 -13.78
C ILE A 99 26.04 -1.52 -12.87
N HIS A 100 26.87 -1.74 -11.85
CA HIS A 100 27.33 -0.70 -10.94
C HIS A 100 28.13 0.39 -11.65
N SER A 101 28.93 0.06 -12.67
CA SER A 101 29.68 1.04 -13.45
C SER A 101 28.79 2.03 -14.22
N LYS A 102 27.51 1.66 -14.46
CA LYS A 102 26.49 2.55 -15.03
C LYS A 102 25.79 3.41 -13.97
N GLY A 103 26.16 3.24 -12.70
CA GLY A 103 25.49 3.85 -11.54
C GLY A 103 24.09 3.30 -11.34
N LEU A 104 23.90 2.03 -11.64
CA LEU A 104 22.68 1.23 -11.40
C LEU A 104 22.94 0.23 -10.28
N LYS A 105 21.90 -0.37 -9.74
CA LYS A 105 21.92 -1.43 -8.75
C LYS A 105 21.63 -2.77 -9.40
N ALA A 106 22.22 -3.84 -8.89
CA ALA A 106 22.04 -5.19 -9.40
C ALA A 106 21.12 -6.00 -8.50
N GLY A 107 20.12 -6.66 -9.09
CA GLY A 107 19.25 -7.63 -8.41
C GLY A 107 19.48 -9.04 -8.91
N ILE A 108 19.16 -10.00 -8.04
CA ILE A 108 19.28 -11.45 -8.31
C ILE A 108 17.98 -12.16 -7.94
N TYR A 109 17.84 -13.39 -8.40
CA TYR A 109 16.76 -14.31 -8.11
C TYR A 109 17.27 -15.51 -7.30
N SER A 110 16.39 -16.07 -6.45
CA SER A 110 16.57 -17.40 -5.87
C SER A 110 15.23 -17.99 -5.45
N ASP A 111 15.25 -19.19 -4.86
CA ASP A 111 14.09 -19.86 -4.29
C ASP A 111 14.34 -20.18 -2.82
N ALA A 112 13.31 -20.09 -1.98
CA ALA A 112 13.41 -20.40 -0.56
C ALA A 112 13.49 -21.92 -0.29
N GLY A 113 13.08 -22.74 -1.27
CA GLY A 113 13.24 -24.19 -1.25
C GLY A 113 14.52 -24.65 -1.92
N ALA A 114 14.49 -25.86 -2.47
CA ALA A 114 15.66 -26.48 -3.08
C ALA A 114 15.76 -26.24 -4.60
N ASN A 115 14.65 -26.40 -5.35
CA ASN A 115 14.61 -26.19 -6.79
C ASN A 115 13.99 -24.83 -7.11
N THR A 116 14.28 -24.29 -8.28
CA THR A 116 13.68 -23.02 -8.73
C THR A 116 12.47 -23.21 -9.64
N CYS A 117 11.74 -22.13 -9.91
CA CYS A 117 10.61 -22.14 -10.85
C CYS A 117 11.06 -22.48 -12.26
N GLY A 118 12.25 -22.08 -12.69
CA GLY A 118 12.82 -22.46 -13.99
C GLY A 118 12.99 -23.96 -14.15
N ASN A 119 13.36 -24.67 -13.09
CA ASN A 119 13.35 -26.13 -13.09
C ASN A 119 11.94 -26.68 -13.26
N MET A 120 11.00 -26.20 -12.48
CA MET A 120 9.66 -26.78 -12.39
C MET A 120 8.79 -26.49 -13.62
N TYR A 121 8.87 -25.29 -14.16
CA TYR A 121 7.96 -24.82 -15.23
C TYR A 121 8.64 -24.68 -16.60
N ASN A 122 9.97 -24.49 -16.64
CA ASN A 122 10.71 -24.28 -17.89
C ASN A 122 11.63 -25.46 -18.26
N GLY A 123 11.67 -26.51 -17.43
CA GLY A 123 12.50 -27.70 -17.67
C GLY A 123 14.01 -27.43 -17.60
N ASP A 124 14.44 -26.37 -16.88
CA ASP A 124 15.86 -26.09 -16.69
C ASP A 124 16.46 -27.09 -15.70
N VAL A 125 17.10 -28.13 -16.25
CA VAL A 125 17.66 -29.25 -15.49
C VAL A 125 18.84 -28.84 -14.60
N LEU A 126 19.44 -27.68 -14.82
CA LEU A 126 20.56 -27.17 -14.02
C LEU A 126 20.08 -26.37 -12.80
N SER A 127 18.79 -26.09 -12.72
CA SER A 127 18.17 -25.33 -11.63
C SER A 127 17.61 -26.25 -10.51
N VAL A 128 18.20 -27.44 -10.35
CA VAL A 128 17.90 -28.40 -9.28
C VAL A 128 18.84 -28.19 -8.12
N ASN A 129 18.31 -28.12 -6.89
CA ASN A 129 19.06 -27.96 -5.64
C ASN A 129 19.96 -26.71 -5.63
N VAL A 130 19.49 -25.61 -6.20
CA VAL A 130 20.21 -24.34 -6.30
C VAL A 130 19.56 -23.21 -5.48
N GLY A 131 18.37 -23.44 -4.89
CA GLY A 131 17.74 -22.51 -3.97
C GLY A 131 18.45 -22.43 -2.62
N PHE A 132 17.99 -21.56 -1.76
CA PHE A 132 18.59 -21.26 -0.45
C PHE A 132 18.51 -22.43 0.54
N TYR A 133 17.57 -23.36 0.39
CA TYR A 133 17.33 -24.42 1.37
C TYR A 133 18.61 -25.23 1.64
N ASN A 134 19.00 -25.30 2.93
CA ASN A 134 20.25 -25.86 3.47
C ASN A 134 21.53 -25.05 3.17
N TYR A 135 21.46 -23.94 2.43
CA TYR A 135 22.63 -23.15 2.02
C TYR A 135 22.46 -21.65 2.28
N ASP A 136 21.50 -21.24 3.12
CA ASP A 136 21.09 -19.84 3.32
C ASP A 136 22.27 -18.89 3.49
N GLN A 137 23.15 -19.15 4.44
CA GLN A 137 24.28 -18.25 4.72
C GLN A 137 25.34 -18.27 3.61
N ARG A 138 25.63 -19.44 3.04
CA ARG A 138 26.61 -19.57 1.97
C ARG A 138 26.19 -18.79 0.73
N ASP A 139 24.94 -18.95 0.31
CA ASP A 139 24.42 -18.30 -0.88
C ASP A 139 24.24 -16.79 -0.64
N ALA A 140 23.83 -16.37 0.56
CA ALA A 140 23.78 -14.96 0.94
C ALA A 140 25.17 -14.31 0.90
N ASP A 141 26.21 -14.96 1.44
CA ASP A 141 27.60 -14.46 1.37
C ASP A 141 28.06 -14.35 -0.11
N TYR A 142 27.77 -15.35 -0.94
CA TYR A 142 28.09 -15.30 -2.37
C TYR A 142 27.40 -14.16 -3.10
N TYR A 143 26.07 -14.03 -2.96
CA TYR A 143 25.33 -13.00 -3.67
C TYR A 143 25.64 -11.58 -3.18
N PHE A 144 25.59 -11.35 -1.87
CA PHE A 144 25.57 -9.99 -1.34
C PHE A 144 26.95 -9.48 -0.91
N LYS A 145 27.85 -10.38 -0.49
CA LYS A 145 29.19 -10.01 -0.03
C LYS A 145 30.25 -10.17 -1.12
N GLU A 146 30.21 -11.27 -1.87
CA GLU A 146 31.21 -11.54 -2.91
C GLU A 146 30.84 -10.88 -4.24
N CYS A 147 29.60 -11.07 -4.72
CA CYS A 147 29.13 -10.49 -5.98
C CYS A 147 28.67 -9.04 -5.83
N GLY A 148 28.07 -8.67 -4.69
CA GLY A 148 27.66 -7.30 -4.38
C GLY A 148 26.25 -6.93 -4.88
N PHE A 149 25.34 -7.90 -4.99
CA PHE A 149 23.93 -7.61 -5.34
C PHE A 149 23.24 -6.75 -4.29
N ASP A 150 22.28 -5.93 -4.72
CA ASP A 150 21.54 -4.94 -3.92
C ASP A 150 20.08 -5.31 -3.69
N PHE A 151 19.57 -6.31 -4.43
CA PHE A 151 18.19 -6.76 -4.39
C PHE A 151 18.14 -8.27 -4.62
N VAL A 152 17.15 -8.93 -4.01
CA VAL A 152 16.82 -10.33 -4.31
C VAL A 152 15.32 -10.56 -4.31
N LYS A 153 14.81 -11.21 -5.39
CA LYS A 153 13.50 -11.85 -5.43
C LYS A 153 13.67 -13.30 -5.02
N VAL A 154 12.89 -13.76 -4.05
CA VAL A 154 12.93 -15.13 -3.58
C VAL A 154 11.56 -15.77 -3.75
N ASP A 155 11.49 -16.76 -4.65
CA ASP A 155 10.30 -17.58 -4.90
C ASP A 155 10.18 -18.75 -3.89
N PHE A 156 9.17 -19.58 -4.05
CA PHE A 156 8.89 -20.73 -3.18
C PHE A 156 8.55 -22.00 -3.98
N CYS A 157 8.92 -22.08 -5.25
CA CYS A 157 8.64 -23.24 -6.10
C CYS A 157 9.24 -24.51 -5.52
N GLY A 158 10.44 -24.43 -4.97
CA GLY A 158 11.15 -25.55 -4.33
C GLY A 158 10.76 -25.84 -2.90
N GLY A 159 9.83 -25.07 -2.32
CA GLY A 159 9.41 -25.21 -0.91
C GLY A 159 8.31 -26.22 -0.66
N ASP A 160 7.20 -26.10 -1.38
CA ASP A 160 6.00 -26.93 -1.16
C ASP A 160 5.16 -27.19 -2.41
N ALA A 161 5.56 -26.67 -3.58
CA ALA A 161 4.75 -26.80 -4.78
C ALA A 161 4.47 -28.27 -5.12
N PRO A 162 3.22 -28.63 -5.45
CA PRO A 162 2.83 -30.02 -5.76
C PRO A 162 3.61 -30.65 -6.90
N GLN A 163 4.14 -29.83 -7.82
CA GLN A 163 4.96 -30.25 -8.96
C GLN A 163 6.40 -30.55 -8.55
N ASN A 164 6.82 -30.16 -7.35
CA ASN A 164 8.17 -30.39 -6.86
C ASN A 164 8.37 -31.87 -6.50
N THR A 165 9.21 -32.57 -7.24
CA THR A 165 9.51 -33.98 -7.01
C THR A 165 10.23 -34.26 -5.69
N GLN A 166 10.78 -33.24 -5.03
CA GLN A 166 11.39 -33.37 -3.72
C GLN A 166 10.40 -33.41 -2.56
N HIS A 167 9.14 -32.99 -2.81
CA HIS A 167 8.05 -33.01 -1.83
C HIS A 167 8.40 -32.40 -0.46
N LEU A 168 9.16 -31.31 -0.46
CA LEU A 168 9.49 -30.55 0.74
C LEU A 168 8.20 -29.86 1.21
N ALA A 169 7.85 -30.04 2.48
CA ALA A 169 6.74 -29.33 3.13
C ALA A 169 7.34 -28.26 4.06
N LEU A 170 7.92 -27.20 3.46
CA LEU A 170 8.60 -26.15 4.21
C LEU A 170 7.59 -25.08 4.65
N ASP A 171 7.79 -24.54 5.85
CA ASP A 171 7.02 -23.38 6.32
C ASP A 171 7.56 -22.09 5.69
N PRO A 172 6.72 -21.29 5.01
CA PRO A 172 7.16 -20.07 4.35
C PRO A 172 7.75 -19.03 5.33
N GLN A 173 7.11 -18.82 6.48
CA GLN A 173 7.58 -17.83 7.45
C GLN A 173 8.96 -18.20 8.01
N GLU A 174 9.17 -19.46 8.35
CA GLU A 174 10.48 -19.95 8.83
C GLU A 174 11.55 -19.78 7.74
N ARG A 175 11.24 -20.15 6.48
CA ARG A 175 12.19 -20.09 5.38
C ARG A 175 12.61 -18.66 5.04
N TYR A 176 11.66 -17.77 4.83
CA TYR A 176 11.96 -16.37 4.49
C TYR A 176 12.63 -15.63 5.67
N THR A 177 12.28 -15.97 6.92
CA THR A 177 12.96 -15.43 8.11
C THR A 177 14.43 -15.87 8.15
N ALA A 178 14.73 -17.15 7.86
CA ALA A 178 16.10 -17.66 7.79
C ALA A 178 16.92 -16.95 6.70
N ILE A 179 16.34 -16.74 5.52
CA ILE A 179 16.98 -16.03 4.41
C ILE A 179 17.23 -14.56 4.77
N SER A 180 16.23 -13.87 5.33
CA SER A 180 16.40 -12.50 5.81
C SER A 180 17.53 -12.38 6.85
N GLN A 181 17.61 -13.35 7.76
CA GLN A 181 18.69 -13.38 8.74
C GLN A 181 20.06 -13.64 8.09
N ALA A 182 20.13 -14.54 7.11
CA ALA A 182 21.35 -14.80 6.36
C ALA A 182 21.86 -13.56 5.61
N ILE A 183 20.94 -12.80 4.99
CA ILE A 183 21.24 -11.51 4.36
C ILE A 183 21.83 -10.53 5.40
N LYS A 184 21.18 -10.36 6.55
CA LYS A 184 21.66 -9.49 7.63
C LYS A 184 23.06 -9.89 8.13
N ASN A 185 23.34 -11.19 8.24
CA ASN A 185 24.63 -11.73 8.67
C ASN A 185 25.78 -11.42 7.69
N THR A 186 25.49 -11.09 6.42
CA THR A 186 26.52 -10.62 5.47
C THR A 186 27.09 -9.25 5.84
N GLY A 187 26.40 -8.51 6.72
CA GLY A 187 26.71 -7.13 7.06
C GLY A 187 26.09 -6.10 6.10
N ARG A 188 25.41 -6.54 5.03
CA ARG A 188 24.68 -5.69 4.07
C ARG A 188 23.27 -5.40 4.60
N THR A 189 23.06 -4.16 5.04
CA THR A 189 21.76 -3.69 5.58
C THR A 189 20.89 -2.99 4.51
N ASP A 190 21.44 -2.81 3.33
CA ASP A 190 20.88 -2.10 2.19
C ASP A 190 20.24 -3.03 1.14
N VAL A 191 20.40 -4.34 1.28
CA VAL A 191 19.80 -5.33 0.36
C VAL A 191 18.28 -5.35 0.51
N ARG A 192 17.58 -5.20 -0.60
CA ARG A 192 16.12 -5.29 -0.65
C ARG A 192 15.68 -6.74 -0.89
N LEU A 193 15.06 -7.35 0.12
CA LEU A 193 14.42 -8.66 -0.04
C LEU A 193 12.99 -8.48 -0.57
N ASN A 194 12.67 -9.14 -1.67
CA ASN A 194 11.31 -9.30 -2.20
C ASN A 194 10.85 -10.74 -2.01
N VAL A 195 9.77 -10.93 -1.26
CA VAL A 195 9.17 -12.25 -0.99
C VAL A 195 8.12 -12.56 -2.04
N CYS A 196 8.22 -13.69 -2.72
CA CYS A 196 7.29 -14.10 -3.76
C CYS A 196 6.62 -15.44 -3.43
N ARG A 197 5.36 -15.38 -3.00
CA ARG A 197 4.52 -16.56 -2.68
C ARG A 197 3.25 -16.64 -3.51
N TRP A 198 3.04 -15.70 -4.44
CA TRP A 198 1.88 -15.64 -5.34
C TRP A 198 0.52 -15.42 -4.64
N ASP A 199 0.53 -15.15 -3.35
CA ASP A 199 -0.56 -14.71 -2.49
C ASP A 199 0.05 -13.84 -1.38
N TYR A 200 -0.76 -13.06 -0.66
CA TYR A 200 -0.24 -12.28 0.48
C TYR A 200 0.31 -13.22 1.57
N PRO A 201 1.60 -13.13 1.89
CA PRO A 201 2.25 -14.16 2.73
C PRO A 201 1.77 -14.14 4.19
N GLY A 202 1.35 -12.98 4.67
CA GLY A 202 0.99 -12.73 6.05
C GLY A 202 1.68 -11.49 6.62
N THR A 203 1.14 -10.95 7.71
CA THR A 203 1.65 -9.73 8.35
C THR A 203 3.08 -9.83 8.84
N TRP A 204 3.58 -11.03 9.10
CA TRP A 204 4.97 -11.31 9.48
C TRP A 204 6.00 -10.85 8.42
N VAL A 205 5.62 -10.79 7.16
CA VAL A 205 6.53 -10.43 6.07
C VAL A 205 7.06 -9.00 6.19
N HIS A 206 6.28 -8.11 6.80
CA HIS A 206 6.65 -6.72 7.04
C HIS A 206 7.94 -6.57 7.85
N ASP A 207 8.21 -7.48 8.78
CA ASP A 207 9.40 -7.41 9.67
C ASP A 207 10.69 -7.87 8.99
N ILE A 208 10.57 -8.60 7.88
CA ILE A 208 11.71 -9.28 7.26
C ILE A 208 12.01 -8.84 5.83
N ALA A 209 11.04 -8.29 5.10
CA ALA A 209 11.16 -8.00 3.69
C ALA A 209 10.96 -6.51 3.38
N PHE A 210 11.47 -6.06 2.24
CA PHE A 210 11.25 -4.72 1.71
C PHE A 210 9.94 -4.63 0.91
N SER A 211 9.61 -5.70 0.16
CA SER A 211 8.36 -5.83 -0.59
C SER A 211 7.96 -7.30 -0.70
N TRP A 212 6.72 -7.56 -1.03
CA TRP A 212 6.17 -8.91 -1.18
C TRP A 212 5.05 -8.97 -2.20
N ARG A 213 5.03 -10.04 -2.97
CA ARG A 213 3.97 -10.35 -3.92
C ARG A 213 2.65 -10.59 -3.18
N THR A 214 1.59 -10.07 -3.75
CA THR A 214 0.24 -10.16 -3.17
C THR A 214 -0.69 -11.05 -3.98
N THR A 215 -0.32 -11.41 -5.21
CA THR A 215 -1.17 -12.15 -6.15
C THR A 215 -0.36 -13.16 -6.96
N LYS A 216 -1.05 -13.99 -7.73
CA LYS A 216 -0.47 -14.83 -8.78
C LYS A 216 0.30 -14.00 -9.79
N ASP A 217 1.16 -14.69 -10.59
CA ASP A 217 1.99 -14.03 -11.58
C ASP A 217 1.19 -13.27 -12.64
N ILE A 218 1.71 -12.10 -12.98
CA ILE A 218 1.19 -11.30 -14.08
C ILE A 218 1.59 -11.94 -15.43
N TRP A 219 0.68 -11.88 -16.37
CA TRP A 219 0.96 -12.19 -17.77
C TRP A 219 0.48 -11.05 -18.67
N ASP A 220 1.03 -10.99 -19.89
CA ASP A 220 0.76 -9.94 -20.87
C ASP A 220 -0.69 -9.96 -21.35
N GLY A 221 -1.55 -9.22 -20.69
CA GLY A 221 -2.96 -9.09 -21.02
C GLY A 221 -3.81 -8.41 -19.96
N TRP A 222 -4.86 -7.73 -20.43
CA TRP A 222 -5.76 -6.97 -19.56
C TRP A 222 -6.41 -7.81 -18.46
N ALA A 223 -6.82 -9.04 -18.74
CA ALA A 223 -7.45 -9.91 -17.76
C ALA A 223 -6.55 -10.16 -16.53
N SER A 224 -5.23 -10.29 -16.75
CA SER A 224 -4.25 -10.43 -15.67
C SER A 224 -4.15 -9.15 -14.84
N VAL A 225 -3.96 -8.00 -15.49
CA VAL A 225 -3.90 -6.69 -14.81
C VAL A 225 -5.17 -6.44 -14.00
N LYS A 226 -6.35 -6.70 -14.58
CA LYS A 226 -7.64 -6.54 -13.92
C LYS A 226 -7.78 -7.44 -12.68
N SER A 227 -7.35 -8.71 -12.76
CA SER A 227 -7.40 -9.65 -11.63
C SER A 227 -6.49 -9.17 -10.49
N ILE A 228 -5.26 -8.79 -10.80
CA ILE A 228 -4.29 -8.29 -9.81
C ILE A 228 -4.81 -7.03 -9.13
N LEU A 229 -5.37 -6.09 -9.89
CA LEU A 229 -5.97 -4.89 -9.33
C LEU A 229 -7.13 -5.22 -8.39
N ALA A 230 -8.01 -6.15 -8.76
CA ALA A 230 -9.16 -6.53 -7.94
C ALA A 230 -8.74 -7.02 -6.53
N GLU A 231 -7.66 -7.80 -6.44
CA GLU A 231 -7.13 -8.28 -5.16
C GLU A 231 -6.43 -7.18 -4.37
N ASN A 232 -5.69 -6.29 -5.04
CA ASN A 232 -4.91 -5.25 -4.36
C ASN A 232 -5.71 -4.01 -3.92
N LEU A 233 -6.93 -3.81 -4.40
CA LEU A 233 -7.80 -2.70 -3.99
C LEU A 233 -8.00 -2.64 -2.47
N TYR A 234 -7.87 -3.76 -1.77
CA TYR A 234 -8.10 -3.90 -0.32
C TYR A 234 -6.82 -4.06 0.50
N MET A 235 -5.65 -4.01 -0.13
CA MET A 235 -4.36 -4.28 0.51
C MET A 235 -3.66 -3.03 1.07
N SER A 236 -4.31 -1.86 1.01
CA SER A 236 -3.68 -0.58 1.42
C SER A 236 -3.22 -0.57 2.88
N ALA A 237 -3.93 -1.25 3.78
CA ALA A 237 -3.58 -1.33 5.20
C ALA A 237 -2.25 -2.06 5.47
N TYR A 238 -1.75 -2.83 4.50
CA TYR A 238 -0.53 -3.62 4.62
C TYR A 238 0.70 -2.97 3.96
N CYS A 239 0.53 -1.79 3.35
CA CYS A 239 1.61 -0.97 2.80
C CYS A 239 1.88 0.21 3.75
N TYR A 240 2.90 0.11 4.61
CA TYR A 240 3.25 1.12 5.60
C TYR A 240 4.74 1.04 5.98
N ASP A 241 5.26 2.08 6.62
CA ASP A 241 6.64 2.18 7.14
C ASP A 241 7.72 1.88 6.10
N GLY A 242 7.48 2.27 4.83
CA GLY A 242 8.44 2.04 3.73
C GLY A 242 8.58 0.57 3.34
N ARG A 243 7.50 -0.20 3.49
CA ARG A 243 7.36 -1.58 3.02
C ARG A 243 6.18 -1.66 2.06
N PHE A 244 6.29 -2.47 1.02
CA PHE A 244 5.43 -2.35 -0.15
C PHE A 244 4.78 -3.66 -0.58
N ASN A 245 3.49 -3.59 -0.87
CA ASN A 245 2.79 -4.59 -1.66
C ASN A 245 3.34 -4.58 -3.08
N ASP A 246 3.67 -5.75 -3.62
CA ASP A 246 4.19 -5.93 -4.96
C ASP A 246 3.12 -6.58 -5.84
N MET A 247 2.57 -5.80 -6.76
CA MET A 247 1.57 -6.23 -7.73
C MET A 247 2.19 -6.90 -8.98
N ASP A 248 3.47 -7.29 -8.87
CA ASP A 248 4.27 -7.87 -9.95
C ASP A 248 4.76 -6.85 -11.00
N MET A 249 5.47 -7.35 -12.00
CA MET A 249 6.18 -6.61 -13.03
C MET A 249 5.24 -5.80 -13.93
N LEU A 250 5.82 -4.85 -14.66
CA LEU A 250 5.10 -4.04 -15.64
C LEU A 250 5.12 -4.71 -17.01
N GLU A 251 3.94 -5.00 -17.56
CA GLU A 251 3.70 -5.50 -18.91
C GLU A 251 3.52 -4.38 -19.95
N VAL A 252 3.76 -3.13 -19.57
CA VAL A 252 3.64 -1.94 -20.42
C VAL A 252 4.53 -2.04 -21.65
N GLY A 253 3.92 -1.77 -22.81
CA GLY A 253 4.62 -1.78 -24.09
C GLY A 253 4.67 -3.14 -24.77
N ARG A 254 3.92 -4.11 -24.30
CA ARG A 254 3.77 -5.44 -24.92
C ARG A 254 2.51 -5.53 -25.78
N SER A 255 1.47 -6.28 -25.37
CA SER A 255 0.30 -6.55 -26.22
C SER A 255 -0.92 -5.69 -25.90
N MET A 256 -0.97 -5.08 -24.72
CA MET A 256 -2.14 -4.31 -24.26
C MET A 256 -2.37 -3.04 -25.08
N SER A 257 -3.62 -2.55 -25.07
CA SER A 257 -3.97 -1.26 -25.65
C SER A 257 -3.32 -0.08 -24.88
N SER A 258 -3.24 1.08 -25.50
CA SER A 258 -2.68 2.27 -24.87
C SER A 258 -3.44 2.72 -23.61
N GLU A 259 -4.76 2.49 -23.52
CA GLU A 259 -5.52 2.82 -22.31
C GLU A 259 -5.29 1.79 -21.19
N GLU A 260 -5.15 0.51 -21.55
CA GLU A 260 -4.79 -0.54 -20.59
C GLU A 260 -3.36 -0.37 -20.06
N ASP A 261 -2.39 -0.02 -20.93
CA ASP A 261 -1.02 0.37 -20.52
C ASP A 261 -1.04 1.54 -19.52
N LYS A 262 -1.86 2.58 -19.78
CA LYS A 262 -2.01 3.72 -18.86
C LYS A 262 -2.62 3.29 -17.53
N THR A 263 -3.64 2.45 -17.56
CA THR A 263 -4.28 1.94 -16.34
C THR A 263 -3.28 1.09 -15.55
N HIS A 264 -2.59 0.18 -16.21
CA HIS A 264 -1.57 -0.66 -15.57
C HIS A 264 -0.50 0.20 -14.87
N PHE A 265 0.17 1.07 -15.61
CA PHE A 265 1.21 1.91 -15.04
C PHE A 265 0.69 2.89 -13.98
N GLY A 266 -0.41 3.57 -14.26
CA GLY A 266 -1.00 4.56 -13.35
C GLY A 266 -1.46 3.96 -12.02
N MET A 267 -2.08 2.77 -12.06
CA MET A 267 -2.52 2.08 -10.85
C MET A 267 -1.33 1.55 -10.04
N TRP A 268 -0.29 0.97 -10.69
CA TRP A 268 0.95 0.61 -9.98
C TRP A 268 1.59 1.83 -9.30
N CYS A 269 1.55 2.99 -9.96
CA CYS A 269 2.09 4.22 -9.37
C CYS A 269 1.29 4.68 -8.14
N ILE A 270 -0.03 4.82 -8.25
CA ILE A 270 -0.82 5.36 -7.13
C ILE A 270 -0.95 4.38 -5.96
N MET A 271 -0.82 3.07 -6.23
CA MET A 271 -0.85 2.00 -5.23
C MET A 271 0.53 1.65 -4.66
N ASN A 272 1.57 2.41 -4.96
CA ASN A 272 2.94 2.23 -4.44
C ASN A 272 3.54 0.83 -4.68
N SER A 273 3.19 0.17 -5.78
CA SER A 273 3.84 -1.09 -6.17
C SER A 273 5.24 -0.84 -6.73
N PRO A 274 6.19 -1.76 -6.59
CA PRO A 274 7.42 -1.74 -7.37
C PRO A 274 7.16 -1.55 -8.87
N LEU A 275 8.02 -0.77 -9.54
CA LEU A 275 7.94 -0.47 -10.96
C LEU A 275 9.05 -1.23 -11.71
N LEU A 276 8.90 -2.55 -11.86
CA LEU A 276 9.87 -3.42 -12.53
C LEU A 276 9.41 -3.70 -13.97
N ILE A 277 10.07 -3.08 -14.94
CA ILE A 277 9.72 -3.20 -16.36
C ILE A 277 10.04 -4.62 -16.87
N GLY A 278 9.06 -5.28 -17.51
CA GLY A 278 9.20 -6.65 -18.03
C GLY A 278 9.45 -6.75 -19.53
N CYS A 279 9.32 -5.67 -20.30
CA CYS A 279 9.54 -5.70 -21.75
C CYS A 279 11.03 -5.57 -22.15
N ASN A 280 11.34 -5.87 -23.42
CA ASN A 280 12.65 -5.61 -23.98
C ASN A 280 12.85 -4.11 -24.23
N LEU A 281 13.72 -3.49 -23.44
CA LEU A 281 13.98 -2.05 -23.51
C LEU A 281 14.71 -1.63 -24.79
N THR A 282 15.47 -2.52 -25.45
CA THR A 282 16.25 -2.13 -26.64
C THR A 282 15.34 -1.72 -27.81
N ASN A 283 14.12 -2.29 -27.88
CA ASN A 283 13.14 -2.04 -28.94
C ASN A 283 11.78 -1.49 -28.44
N ILE A 284 11.73 -0.96 -27.22
CA ILE A 284 10.50 -0.39 -26.67
C ILE A 284 9.94 0.74 -27.54
N LYS A 285 8.62 0.74 -27.73
CA LYS A 285 7.92 1.80 -28.47
C LYS A 285 8.04 3.15 -27.76
N SER A 286 8.17 4.23 -28.52
CA SER A 286 8.30 5.59 -27.97
C SER A 286 7.12 6.01 -27.08
N THR A 287 5.90 5.58 -27.41
CA THR A 287 4.70 5.86 -26.63
C THR A 287 4.75 5.19 -25.24
N SER A 288 5.15 3.92 -25.18
CA SER A 288 5.30 3.18 -23.92
C SER A 288 6.46 3.72 -23.09
N LEU A 289 7.59 4.06 -23.76
CA LEU A 289 8.71 4.72 -23.08
C LEU A 289 8.30 6.07 -22.48
N SER A 290 7.53 6.88 -23.22
CA SER A 290 7.04 8.17 -22.73
C SER A 290 6.10 8.02 -21.53
N LEU A 291 5.26 6.97 -21.51
CA LEU A 291 4.40 6.64 -20.38
C LEU A 291 5.24 6.24 -19.15
N LEU A 292 6.18 5.32 -19.30
CA LEU A 292 7.07 4.86 -18.22
C LEU A 292 7.96 5.98 -17.65
N LYS A 293 8.18 7.04 -18.42
CA LYS A 293 8.92 8.25 -18.01
C LYS A 293 8.01 9.39 -17.53
N ASN A 294 6.75 9.12 -17.21
CA ASN A 294 5.87 10.15 -16.65
C ASN A 294 6.25 10.46 -15.20
N GLU A 295 7.02 11.52 -15.01
CA GLU A 295 7.55 11.95 -13.71
C GLU A 295 6.45 12.25 -12.68
N GLU A 296 5.26 12.72 -13.11
CA GLU A 296 4.15 13.00 -12.19
C GLU A 296 3.53 11.71 -11.64
N LEU A 297 3.39 10.67 -12.47
CA LEU A 297 2.97 9.35 -11.99
C LEU A 297 4.04 8.71 -11.10
N ILE A 298 5.31 8.82 -11.48
CA ILE A 298 6.44 8.32 -10.67
C ILE A 298 6.47 9.03 -9.31
N ALA A 299 6.23 10.35 -9.27
CA ALA A 299 6.16 11.11 -8.02
C ALA A 299 5.06 10.59 -7.07
N LEU A 300 3.91 10.12 -7.60
CA LEU A 300 2.89 9.48 -6.76
C LEU A 300 3.38 8.16 -6.16
N ASN A 301 4.16 7.39 -6.92
CA ASN A 301 4.74 6.11 -6.45
C ASN A 301 5.84 6.32 -5.42
N GLN A 302 6.63 7.37 -5.56
CA GLN A 302 7.81 7.66 -4.73
C GLN A 302 7.53 8.68 -3.62
N ASP A 303 6.25 9.07 -3.42
CA ASP A 303 5.87 9.98 -2.34
C ASP A 303 6.29 9.45 -0.96
N THR A 304 6.88 10.32 -0.15
CA THR A 304 7.56 9.95 1.10
C THR A 304 6.64 9.48 2.23
N LEU A 305 5.32 9.63 2.09
CA LEU A 305 4.36 9.00 3.00
C LEU A 305 4.27 7.49 2.82
N TYR A 306 4.72 6.99 1.67
CA TYR A 306 4.65 5.55 1.31
C TYR A 306 3.25 4.94 1.49
N GLN A 307 2.23 5.76 1.33
CA GLN A 307 0.84 5.35 1.50
C GLN A 307 0.30 4.79 0.20
N GLN A 308 -0.15 3.54 0.19
CA GLN A 308 -0.93 2.99 -0.92
C GLN A 308 -2.30 3.66 -0.96
N ALA A 309 -2.77 4.02 -2.17
CA ALA A 309 -4.13 4.53 -2.34
C ALA A 309 -5.18 3.49 -1.90
N TYR A 310 -6.20 3.95 -1.21
CA TYR A 310 -7.29 3.12 -0.71
C TYR A 310 -8.62 3.51 -1.34
N ILE A 311 -9.54 2.56 -1.43
CA ILE A 311 -10.89 2.74 -1.94
C ILE A 311 -11.69 3.67 -1.01
N VAL A 312 -12.43 4.60 -1.61
CA VAL A 312 -13.40 5.46 -0.92
C VAL A 312 -14.80 5.37 -1.51
N GLY A 313 -14.99 4.63 -2.59
CA GLY A 313 -16.33 4.37 -3.13
C GLY A 313 -16.33 3.71 -4.50
N LEU A 314 -17.53 3.27 -4.88
CA LEU A 314 -17.84 2.67 -6.18
C LEU A 314 -18.91 3.52 -6.87
N LEU A 315 -18.55 4.19 -7.96
CA LEU A 315 -19.45 5.09 -8.71
C LEU A 315 -19.67 4.55 -10.13
N ASN A 316 -20.91 4.17 -10.45
CA ASN A 316 -21.28 3.64 -11.78
C ASN A 316 -20.36 2.49 -12.26
N GLY A 317 -19.91 1.64 -11.35
CA GLY A 317 -18.98 0.53 -11.61
C GLY A 317 -17.51 0.93 -11.69
N CYS A 318 -17.16 2.19 -11.44
CA CYS A 318 -15.79 2.67 -11.34
C CYS A 318 -15.36 2.76 -9.86
N HIS A 319 -14.18 2.27 -9.54
CA HIS A 319 -13.60 2.43 -8.21
C HIS A 319 -12.95 3.81 -8.07
N VAL A 320 -13.22 4.48 -6.95
CA VAL A 320 -12.55 5.73 -6.58
C VAL A 320 -11.56 5.43 -5.47
N LEU A 321 -10.28 5.72 -5.74
CA LEU A 321 -9.20 5.55 -4.78
C LEU A 321 -8.57 6.90 -4.44
N VAL A 322 -8.04 7.02 -3.23
CA VAL A 322 -7.39 8.25 -2.77
C VAL A 322 -6.19 7.95 -1.88
N LYS A 323 -5.20 8.84 -1.89
CA LYS A 323 -4.07 8.84 -0.94
C LYS A 323 -3.66 10.25 -0.59
N ASP A 324 -3.07 10.44 0.58
CA ASP A 324 -2.42 11.68 0.95
C ASP A 324 -1.10 11.85 0.19
N LEU A 325 -0.68 13.09 0.00
CA LEU A 325 0.61 13.45 -0.59
C LEU A 325 1.34 14.42 0.33
N GLU A 326 2.65 14.24 0.43
CA GLU A 326 3.59 15.13 1.16
C GLU A 326 3.31 15.21 2.67
N THR A 327 2.05 15.34 3.07
CA THR A 327 1.65 15.49 4.48
C THR A 327 0.42 14.64 4.78
N LEU A 328 0.54 13.75 5.75
CA LEU A 328 -0.58 12.91 6.19
C LEU A 328 -1.72 13.77 6.73
N ASN A 329 -2.94 13.48 6.27
CA ASN A 329 -4.14 14.28 6.54
C ASN A 329 -4.04 15.74 6.08
N GLY A 330 -3.17 16.03 5.11
CA GLY A 330 -3.06 17.34 4.46
C GLY A 330 -4.18 17.63 3.46
N THR A 331 -4.19 18.85 2.92
CA THR A 331 -5.15 19.30 1.91
C THR A 331 -4.79 18.87 0.49
N LYS A 332 -3.58 18.35 0.27
CA LYS A 332 -3.11 17.85 -1.03
C LYS A 332 -3.21 16.34 -1.09
N ARG A 333 -3.97 15.83 -2.06
CA ARG A 333 -4.22 14.40 -2.24
C ARG A 333 -4.12 13.99 -3.71
N ALA A 334 -3.76 12.74 -3.97
CA ALA A 334 -4.00 12.12 -5.26
C ALA A 334 -5.25 11.25 -5.21
N PHE A 335 -6.02 11.23 -6.30
CA PHE A 335 -7.11 10.28 -6.45
C PHE A 335 -7.16 9.69 -7.85
N ALA A 336 -7.64 8.45 -7.93
CA ALA A 336 -7.85 7.73 -9.18
C ALA A 336 -9.31 7.34 -9.33
N VAL A 337 -9.79 7.38 -10.58
CA VAL A 337 -11.08 6.78 -10.98
C VAL A 337 -10.75 5.67 -11.96
N TYR A 338 -10.89 4.42 -11.52
CA TYR A 338 -10.58 3.20 -12.26
C TYR A 338 -11.85 2.53 -12.77
N ASN A 339 -11.92 2.30 -14.08
CA ASN A 339 -13.03 1.64 -14.76
C ASN A 339 -12.65 0.21 -15.19
N PRO A 340 -13.01 -0.84 -14.42
CA PRO A 340 -12.74 -2.23 -14.81
C PRO A 340 -13.73 -2.78 -15.83
N THR A 341 -14.72 -2.01 -16.29
CA THR A 341 -15.84 -2.49 -17.10
C THR A 341 -15.58 -2.37 -18.60
N ASP A 342 -16.32 -3.15 -19.41
CA ASP A 342 -16.22 -3.19 -20.87
C ASP A 342 -17.00 -2.03 -21.57
N GLY A 343 -17.17 -0.90 -20.89
CA GLY A 343 -17.83 0.27 -21.44
C GLY A 343 -17.28 1.56 -20.87
N THR A 344 -17.30 2.63 -21.65
CA THR A 344 -16.98 3.96 -21.17
C THR A 344 -17.97 4.41 -20.10
N LYS A 345 -17.48 4.97 -19.01
CA LYS A 345 -18.28 5.46 -17.88
C LYS A 345 -18.11 6.94 -17.68
N THR A 346 -19.17 7.58 -17.21
CA THR A 346 -19.09 8.95 -16.69
C THR A 346 -19.52 8.91 -15.24
N VAL A 347 -18.69 9.48 -14.37
CA VAL A 347 -18.90 9.57 -12.93
C VAL A 347 -18.73 11.01 -12.47
N THR A 348 -19.40 11.35 -11.39
CA THR A 348 -19.21 12.62 -10.68
C THR A 348 -18.60 12.31 -9.33
N VAL A 349 -17.39 12.80 -9.10
CA VAL A 349 -16.68 12.65 -7.83
C VAL A 349 -16.93 13.88 -6.98
N ASN A 350 -17.66 13.73 -5.87
CA ASN A 350 -17.81 14.77 -4.85
C ASN A 350 -16.51 14.87 -4.04
N PHE A 351 -15.99 16.07 -3.84
CA PHE A 351 -14.73 16.27 -3.13
C PHE A 351 -14.81 15.86 -1.65
N SER A 352 -16.00 15.91 -1.06
CA SER A 352 -16.21 15.37 0.30
C SER A 352 -15.94 13.87 0.40
N MET A 353 -16.13 13.08 -0.68
CA MET A 353 -15.73 11.66 -0.75
C MET A 353 -14.22 11.49 -0.67
N LEU A 354 -13.47 12.50 -1.11
CA LEU A 354 -12.01 12.56 -1.00
C LEU A 354 -11.53 13.23 0.30
N ASP A 355 -12.42 13.48 1.26
CA ASP A 355 -12.20 14.25 2.49
C ASP A 355 -11.64 15.66 2.23
N LEU A 356 -12.05 16.30 1.13
CA LEU A 356 -11.66 17.65 0.72
C LEU A 356 -12.84 18.60 0.73
N GLY A 357 -12.62 19.86 1.14
CA GLY A 357 -13.65 20.88 1.20
C GLY A 357 -13.17 22.25 0.74
N GLY A 358 -14.14 23.14 0.44
CA GLY A 358 -13.89 24.43 -0.15
C GLY A 358 -13.58 24.33 -1.64
N ASN A 359 -12.81 25.29 -2.15
CA ASN A 359 -12.32 25.25 -3.52
C ASN A 359 -11.20 24.22 -3.67
N VAL A 360 -11.25 23.41 -4.74
CA VAL A 360 -10.29 22.34 -5.03
C VAL A 360 -9.66 22.58 -6.39
N SER A 361 -8.35 22.77 -6.45
CA SER A 361 -7.60 22.81 -7.69
C SER A 361 -7.26 21.38 -8.14
N LEU A 362 -7.37 21.11 -9.44
CA LEU A 362 -7.12 19.79 -10.03
C LEU A 362 -6.03 19.85 -11.09
N ARG A 363 -5.13 18.86 -11.05
CA ARG A 363 -4.13 18.58 -12.08
C ARG A 363 -4.28 17.16 -12.60
N ASP A 364 -4.43 17.02 -13.91
CA ASP A 364 -4.42 15.72 -14.60
C ASP A 364 -2.95 15.26 -14.80
N VAL A 365 -2.55 14.18 -14.14
CA VAL A 365 -1.16 13.73 -14.15
C VAL A 365 -0.77 12.95 -15.42
N PHE A 366 -1.74 12.39 -16.16
CA PHE A 366 -1.47 11.79 -17.46
C PHE A 366 -1.23 12.86 -18.53
N LEU A 367 -2.04 13.92 -18.52
CA LEU A 367 -1.93 15.03 -19.45
C LEU A 367 -0.90 16.08 -19.01
N LYS A 368 -0.43 16.01 -17.77
CA LYS A 368 0.45 17.02 -17.13
C LYS A 368 -0.14 18.43 -17.23
N LYS A 369 -1.45 18.53 -16.96
CA LYS A 369 -2.22 19.76 -17.21
C LYS A 369 -3.05 20.16 -15.99
N ASP A 370 -2.97 21.46 -15.65
CA ASP A 370 -3.88 22.05 -14.68
C ASP A 370 -5.26 22.24 -15.31
N LEU A 371 -6.27 21.76 -14.61
CA LEU A 371 -7.67 21.79 -15.07
C LEU A 371 -8.45 23.01 -14.52
N GLY A 372 -7.89 23.71 -13.54
CA GLY A 372 -8.51 24.82 -12.83
C GLY A 372 -9.05 24.43 -11.47
N THR A 373 -9.90 25.30 -10.91
CA THR A 373 -10.47 25.17 -9.57
C THR A 373 -11.96 24.87 -9.66
N PHE A 374 -12.44 23.96 -8.84
CA PHE A 374 -13.81 23.47 -8.80
C PHE A 374 -14.34 23.52 -7.36
N THR A 375 -15.67 23.62 -7.25
CA THR A 375 -16.38 23.57 -5.97
C THR A 375 -17.26 22.32 -5.95
N ASP A 376 -17.32 21.64 -4.81
CA ASP A 376 -18.16 20.48 -4.50
C ASP A 376 -17.84 19.20 -5.29
N GLU A 377 -17.72 19.24 -6.63
CA GLU A 377 -17.62 18.04 -7.45
C GLU A 377 -16.85 18.24 -8.76
N TYR A 378 -16.40 17.12 -9.34
CA TYR A 378 -15.82 17.09 -10.68
C TYR A 378 -16.35 15.90 -11.49
N LYS A 379 -16.80 16.17 -12.73
CA LYS A 379 -17.33 15.16 -13.65
C LYS A 379 -16.22 14.58 -14.52
N ILE A 380 -16.10 13.26 -14.53
CA ILE A 380 -14.99 12.53 -15.17
C ILE A 380 -15.55 11.50 -16.14
N THR A 381 -15.04 11.47 -17.37
CA THR A 381 -15.29 10.39 -18.32
C THR A 381 -14.08 9.45 -18.35
N VAL A 382 -14.31 8.18 -18.06
CA VAL A 382 -13.29 7.14 -18.00
C VAL A 382 -13.59 6.12 -19.10
N PRO A 383 -12.67 5.94 -20.08
CA PRO A 383 -12.82 4.96 -21.14
C PRO A 383 -12.96 3.52 -20.61
N ILE A 384 -13.33 2.62 -21.49
CA ILE A 384 -13.25 1.18 -21.28
C ILE A 384 -11.84 0.81 -20.78
N HIS A 385 -11.73 0.02 -19.71
CA HIS A 385 -10.49 -0.40 -19.05
C HIS A 385 -9.57 0.76 -18.62
N GLY A 386 -10.09 1.98 -18.65
CA GLY A 386 -9.31 3.20 -18.42
C GLY A 386 -9.19 3.57 -16.95
N THR A 387 -8.20 4.41 -16.67
CA THR A 387 -8.03 5.10 -15.38
C THR A 387 -7.78 6.58 -15.63
N ARG A 388 -8.30 7.43 -14.75
CA ARG A 388 -7.98 8.87 -14.67
C ARG A 388 -7.40 9.15 -13.29
N ILE A 389 -6.26 9.81 -13.25
CA ILE A 389 -5.56 10.13 -12.00
C ILE A 389 -5.32 11.63 -11.93
N TYR A 390 -5.63 12.19 -10.77
CA TYR A 390 -5.52 13.61 -10.51
C TYR A 390 -4.79 13.87 -9.20
N VAL A 391 -4.06 14.98 -9.15
CA VAL A 391 -3.67 15.63 -7.90
C VAL A 391 -4.69 16.72 -7.61
N ALA A 392 -5.25 16.68 -6.40
CA ALA A 392 -6.21 17.65 -5.88
C ALA A 392 -5.59 18.40 -4.70
N GLU A 393 -5.72 19.72 -4.68
CA GLU A 393 -5.32 20.57 -3.56
C GLU A 393 -6.50 21.45 -3.15
N ALA A 394 -6.94 21.33 -1.91
CA ALA A 394 -8.14 21.94 -1.37
C ALA A 394 -7.83 23.05 -0.36
N GLU A 395 -8.82 23.92 -0.11
CA GLU A 395 -8.74 24.91 0.96
C GLU A 395 -8.78 24.27 2.35
N THR A 396 -9.53 23.17 2.51
CA THR A 396 -9.71 22.49 3.80
C THR A 396 -9.64 20.97 3.67
N ARG A 397 -9.06 20.32 4.70
CA ARG A 397 -9.19 18.89 4.91
C ARG A 397 -10.41 18.62 5.78
N LEU A 398 -11.28 17.74 5.33
CA LEU A 398 -12.44 17.28 6.11
C LEU A 398 -12.09 16.04 6.92
N GLU A 399 -12.76 15.84 8.05
CA GLU A 399 -12.71 14.58 8.77
C GLU A 399 -13.44 13.50 7.95
N ARG A 400 -12.81 12.34 7.81
CA ARG A 400 -13.44 11.20 7.15
C ARG A 400 -14.50 10.63 8.08
N THR A 401 -15.70 10.44 7.55
CA THR A 401 -16.84 9.94 8.35
C THR A 401 -17.06 8.44 8.20
N ARG A 402 -16.64 7.83 7.09
CA ARG A 402 -16.81 6.39 6.84
C ARG A 402 -15.49 5.70 6.53
N TYR A 403 -15.29 4.53 7.15
CA TYR A 403 -14.14 3.66 6.98
C TYR A 403 -14.65 2.27 6.65
N GLU A 404 -14.43 1.82 5.40
CA GLU A 404 -14.84 0.50 4.92
C GLU A 404 -13.96 -0.59 5.56
N ALA A 405 -14.58 -1.72 5.94
CA ALA A 405 -13.90 -2.78 6.67
C ALA A 405 -12.78 -3.45 5.87
N GLU A 406 -12.95 -3.57 4.56
CA GLU A 406 -11.95 -4.15 3.68
C GLU A 406 -10.71 -3.26 3.47
N THR A 407 -10.74 -2.01 3.93
CA THR A 407 -9.55 -1.13 3.96
C THR A 407 -8.88 -1.09 5.34
N ALA A 408 -9.40 -1.81 6.32
CA ALA A 408 -8.83 -1.91 7.65
C ALA A 408 -7.78 -3.04 7.72
N TYR A 409 -7.02 -3.05 8.79
CA TYR A 409 -5.95 -4.03 9.03
C TYR A 409 -6.45 -5.18 9.89
N ILE A 410 -6.11 -6.40 9.53
CA ILE A 410 -6.27 -7.60 10.36
C ILE A 410 -4.89 -8.00 10.86
N SER A 411 -4.69 -8.09 12.19
CA SER A 411 -3.35 -8.25 12.76
C SER A 411 -2.66 -9.58 12.40
N ASP A 412 -3.42 -10.64 12.17
CA ASP A 412 -2.91 -11.96 11.76
C ASP A 412 -3.39 -12.35 10.35
N TYR A 413 -3.56 -11.36 9.47
CA TYR A 413 -4.01 -11.62 8.10
C TYR A 413 -2.96 -12.37 7.29
N GLN A 414 -3.39 -13.46 6.65
CA GLN A 414 -2.59 -14.21 5.70
C GLN A 414 -3.49 -15.04 4.78
N GLU A 415 -3.34 -14.88 3.48
CA GLU A 415 -4.16 -15.59 2.49
C GLU A 415 -3.81 -17.08 2.42
N LEU A 416 -2.55 -17.43 2.68
CA LEU A 416 -2.08 -18.81 2.63
C LEU A 416 -2.74 -19.75 3.65
N LYS A 417 -3.29 -19.21 4.75
CA LYS A 417 -4.02 -19.98 5.78
C LYS A 417 -5.54 -19.98 5.58
N ASN A 418 -6.07 -19.29 4.58
CA ASN A 418 -7.51 -19.25 4.33
C ASN A 418 -7.98 -20.45 3.50
N ASN A 419 -7.74 -21.64 4.01
CA ASN A 419 -8.24 -22.90 3.47
C ASN A 419 -9.44 -23.43 4.26
N GLN A 420 -9.93 -24.63 3.94
CA GLN A 420 -11.10 -25.23 4.60
C GLN A 420 -10.87 -25.60 6.06
N THR A 421 -9.65 -25.77 6.51
CA THR A 421 -9.27 -26.25 7.85
C THR A 421 -8.74 -25.15 8.77
N GLU A 422 -8.14 -24.10 8.19
CA GLU A 422 -7.56 -22.97 8.93
C GLU A 422 -8.17 -21.69 8.39
N ARG A 423 -9.00 -21.03 9.18
CA ARG A 423 -9.62 -19.76 8.79
C ARG A 423 -9.18 -18.64 9.71
N THR A 424 -8.69 -17.60 9.09
CA THR A 424 -8.47 -16.28 9.70
C THR A 424 -9.41 -15.27 9.08
N GLY A 425 -9.40 -14.03 9.56
CA GLY A 425 -10.15 -12.94 8.95
C GLY A 425 -9.83 -12.81 7.46
N ILE A 426 -10.85 -12.57 6.66
CA ILE A 426 -10.75 -12.40 5.21
C ILE A 426 -11.63 -11.25 4.74
N TYR A 427 -11.34 -10.71 3.56
CA TYR A 427 -12.20 -9.78 2.86
C TYR A 427 -13.03 -10.55 1.81
N GLU A 428 -14.34 -10.47 1.93
CA GLU A 428 -15.27 -11.24 1.10
C GLU A 428 -16.18 -10.32 0.28
N ALA A 429 -16.41 -10.67 -0.99
CA ALA A 429 -17.41 -9.99 -1.82
C ALA A 429 -18.82 -10.21 -1.24
N ALA A 430 -19.56 -9.11 -1.06
CA ALA A 430 -20.92 -9.11 -0.51
C ALA A 430 -21.70 -7.95 -1.14
N SER A 431 -22.50 -8.23 -2.17
CA SER A 431 -23.19 -7.21 -2.96
C SER A 431 -24.22 -6.39 -2.18
N PHE A 432 -24.60 -6.82 -0.98
CA PHE A 432 -25.51 -6.13 -0.06
C PHE A 432 -24.77 -5.19 0.91
N CYS A 433 -23.43 -5.19 0.93
CA CYS A 433 -22.59 -4.31 1.72
C CYS A 433 -22.30 -2.99 0.96
N SER A 434 -21.84 -1.96 1.69
CA SER A 434 -21.75 -0.59 1.20
C SER A 434 -20.79 -0.42 0.01
N SER A 435 -19.64 -1.09 0.04
CA SER A 435 -18.62 -1.09 -1.03
C SER A 435 -18.69 -2.32 -1.93
N GLY A 436 -19.59 -3.28 -1.61
CA GLY A 436 -19.66 -4.60 -2.23
C GLY A 436 -18.76 -5.64 -1.56
N PHE A 437 -18.15 -5.32 -0.40
CA PHE A 437 -17.27 -6.19 0.38
C PHE A 437 -17.56 -6.11 1.87
N LYS A 438 -17.03 -7.06 2.61
CA LYS A 438 -17.05 -7.12 4.08
C LYS A 438 -15.77 -7.77 4.60
N ALA A 439 -15.42 -7.52 5.86
CA ALA A 439 -14.46 -8.33 6.61
C ALA A 439 -15.18 -9.40 7.41
N GLY A 440 -14.86 -10.66 7.15
CA GLY A 440 -15.50 -11.82 7.79
C GLY A 440 -14.50 -12.74 8.49
N TRP A 441 -14.98 -13.79 9.13
CA TRP A 441 -14.18 -14.80 9.84
C TRP A 441 -13.26 -14.24 10.93
N LEU A 442 -13.62 -13.11 11.52
CA LEU A 442 -12.89 -12.45 12.61
C LEU A 442 -13.22 -13.10 13.96
N GLY A 443 -12.26 -13.11 14.88
CA GLY A 443 -12.44 -13.60 16.23
C GLY A 443 -11.65 -14.87 16.56
N TYR A 444 -11.96 -15.53 17.68
CA TYR A 444 -11.26 -16.65 18.30
C TYR A 444 -9.78 -16.39 18.65
N SER A 445 -9.28 -15.20 18.41
CA SER A 445 -7.94 -14.76 18.77
C SER A 445 -7.94 -13.25 18.98
N GLU A 446 -7.07 -12.76 19.86
CA GLU A 446 -6.82 -11.30 19.98
C GLU A 446 -6.24 -10.70 18.69
N GLN A 447 -5.54 -11.49 17.88
CA GLN A 447 -4.89 -11.02 16.66
C GLN A 447 -5.76 -11.22 15.39
N ASN A 448 -6.83 -12.01 15.49
CA ASN A 448 -7.83 -12.12 14.42
C ASN A 448 -8.90 -11.03 14.60
N ASP A 449 -8.48 -9.82 14.56
CA ASP A 449 -9.20 -8.58 14.84
C ASP A 449 -9.42 -7.74 13.56
N LEU A 450 -10.04 -6.58 13.72
CA LEU A 450 -10.14 -5.58 12.65
C LEU A 450 -9.74 -4.21 13.20
N VAL A 451 -8.71 -3.60 12.63
CA VAL A 451 -8.07 -2.38 13.13
C VAL A 451 -8.13 -1.24 12.12
N PHE A 452 -8.89 -0.22 12.41
CA PHE A 452 -8.91 1.04 11.68
C PHE A 452 -7.80 1.94 12.25
N ARG A 453 -6.66 2.01 11.56
CA ARG A 453 -5.42 2.64 12.06
C ARG A 453 -5.37 4.16 11.93
N ASP A 454 -6.12 4.73 10.99
CA ASP A 454 -6.00 6.12 10.59
C ASP A 454 -7.33 6.87 10.71
N VAL A 455 -7.98 6.73 11.87
CA VAL A 455 -9.18 7.51 12.16
C VAL A 455 -8.77 8.92 12.54
N TYR A 456 -8.95 9.85 11.61
CA TYR A 456 -8.50 11.22 11.77
C TYR A 456 -9.56 12.08 12.46
N SER A 457 -9.15 12.81 13.48
CA SER A 457 -9.93 13.85 14.14
C SER A 457 -9.17 15.18 14.12
N GLN A 458 -9.80 16.23 13.61
CA GLN A 458 -9.17 17.54 13.49
C GLN A 458 -8.95 18.22 14.86
N GLU A 459 -9.87 18.02 15.80
CA GLU A 459 -9.83 18.72 17.09
C GLU A 459 -9.89 17.80 18.30
N GLY A 460 -10.15 16.51 18.12
CA GLY A 460 -10.49 15.61 19.23
C GLY A 460 -11.90 15.85 19.80
N GLY A 461 -12.30 15.11 20.82
CA GLY A 461 -13.58 15.26 21.50
C GLY A 461 -14.50 14.04 21.38
N GLU A 462 -15.80 14.25 21.63
CA GLU A 462 -16.81 13.19 21.59
C GLU A 462 -17.29 12.93 20.17
N TYR A 463 -17.31 11.63 19.79
CA TYR A 463 -17.81 11.13 18.52
C TYR A 463 -18.83 10.03 18.73
N GLU A 464 -19.75 9.87 17.78
CA GLU A 464 -20.56 8.66 17.63
C GLU A 464 -19.83 7.70 16.69
N LEU A 465 -19.51 6.51 17.19
CA LEU A 465 -19.04 5.38 16.42
C LEU A 465 -20.24 4.50 16.10
N THR A 466 -20.58 4.35 14.82
CA THR A 466 -21.57 3.40 14.34
C THR A 466 -20.87 2.27 13.62
N ILE A 467 -21.07 1.04 14.10
CA ILE A 467 -20.53 -0.18 13.49
C ILE A 467 -21.64 -0.82 12.66
N ALA A 468 -21.43 -1.01 11.37
CA ALA A 468 -22.29 -1.78 10.48
C ALA A 468 -21.78 -3.23 10.45
N TYR A 469 -22.67 -4.17 10.79
CA TYR A 469 -22.30 -5.57 11.02
C TYR A 469 -23.33 -6.54 10.46
N ILE A 470 -22.90 -7.79 10.22
CA ILE A 470 -23.72 -8.87 9.70
C ILE A 470 -23.53 -10.12 10.59
N THR A 471 -24.63 -10.69 11.08
CA THR A 471 -24.60 -11.97 11.81
C THR A 471 -25.97 -12.61 11.90
N GLY A 472 -26.06 -13.92 11.67
CA GLY A 472 -27.29 -14.69 11.84
C GLY A 472 -27.58 -15.12 13.28
N GLU A 473 -26.69 -14.83 14.21
CA GLU A 473 -26.75 -15.21 15.61
C GLU A 473 -26.24 -14.10 16.52
N SER A 474 -26.42 -14.23 17.83
CA SER A 474 -25.87 -13.23 18.77
C SER A 474 -24.36 -13.41 18.90
N ARG A 475 -23.60 -12.36 18.57
CA ARG A 475 -22.14 -12.31 18.67
C ARG A 475 -21.68 -11.05 19.39
N ASN A 476 -20.50 -11.10 19.97
CA ASN A 476 -19.92 -10.00 20.71
C ASN A 476 -18.84 -9.27 19.88
N ILE A 477 -18.78 -7.96 20.05
CA ILE A 477 -17.72 -7.09 19.54
C ILE A 477 -17.12 -6.37 20.74
N SER A 478 -15.86 -6.60 21.02
CA SER A 478 -15.05 -5.81 21.93
C SER A 478 -14.45 -4.62 21.17
N ILE A 479 -14.57 -3.42 21.70
CA ILE A 479 -14.20 -2.17 21.06
C ILE A 479 -13.10 -1.51 21.87
N ASP A 480 -11.95 -1.28 21.23
CA ASP A 480 -10.83 -0.56 21.80
C ASP A 480 -10.63 0.75 21.02
N VAL A 481 -10.31 1.83 21.73
CA VAL A 481 -9.95 3.13 21.17
C VAL A 481 -8.56 3.51 21.68
N ASN A 482 -7.63 3.76 20.77
CA ASN A 482 -6.23 4.08 21.10
C ASN A 482 -5.58 3.08 22.08
N GLY A 483 -5.85 1.78 21.86
CA GLY A 483 -5.32 0.69 22.67
C GLY A 483 -6.02 0.47 24.02
N MET A 484 -7.04 1.26 24.36
CA MET A 484 -7.80 1.08 25.61
C MET A 484 -9.16 0.46 25.33
N ARG A 485 -9.49 -0.63 26.05
CA ARG A 485 -10.81 -1.25 25.98
C ARG A 485 -11.87 -0.31 26.48
N LEU A 486 -12.83 0.03 25.60
CA LEU A 486 -13.98 0.87 25.94
C LEU A 486 -15.13 0.02 26.48
N GLN A 487 -15.59 -0.93 25.70
CA GLN A 487 -16.68 -1.83 26.05
C GLN A 487 -16.77 -3.06 25.13
N THR A 488 -17.61 -4.01 25.53
CA THR A 488 -18.05 -5.12 24.68
C THR A 488 -19.56 -5.01 24.46
N VAL A 489 -20.02 -5.14 23.23
CA VAL A 489 -21.44 -5.11 22.85
C VAL A 489 -21.86 -6.44 22.26
N SER A 490 -23.07 -6.91 22.61
CA SER A 490 -23.69 -8.05 21.98
C SER A 490 -24.64 -7.59 20.88
N VAL A 491 -24.55 -8.17 19.70
CA VAL A 491 -25.30 -7.75 18.50
C VAL A 491 -25.85 -8.95 17.74
N ASN A 492 -26.95 -8.73 17.00
CA ASN A 492 -27.57 -9.70 16.10
C ASN A 492 -28.27 -8.94 14.97
N SER A 493 -27.99 -9.25 13.71
CA SER A 493 -28.63 -8.59 12.55
C SER A 493 -29.82 -9.39 12.01
N GLY A 494 -30.09 -10.59 12.57
CA GLY A 494 -31.19 -11.43 12.15
C GLY A 494 -30.97 -12.22 10.86
N GLY A 495 -29.74 -12.24 10.34
CA GLY A 495 -29.38 -13.03 9.15
C GLY A 495 -28.03 -12.66 8.54
N TRP A 496 -27.45 -13.62 7.81
CA TRP A 496 -26.10 -13.49 7.20
C TRP A 496 -26.07 -12.61 5.94
N SER A 497 -27.20 -12.02 5.55
CA SER A 497 -27.29 -11.06 4.46
C SER A 497 -27.95 -9.74 4.90
N ASN A 498 -28.12 -9.56 6.21
CA ASN A 498 -28.75 -8.37 6.78
C ASN A 498 -27.69 -7.50 7.45
N VAL A 499 -27.49 -6.30 6.96
CA VAL A 499 -26.64 -5.28 7.59
C VAL A 499 -27.45 -4.58 8.68
N ALA A 500 -26.99 -4.66 9.92
CA ALA A 500 -27.51 -3.89 11.05
C ALA A 500 -26.46 -2.94 11.60
N LYS A 501 -26.88 -2.00 12.44
CA LYS A 501 -25.99 -0.94 12.98
C LYS A 501 -26.03 -0.91 14.49
N LYS A 502 -24.87 -0.63 15.10
CA LYS A 502 -24.72 -0.39 16.53
C LYS A 502 -23.95 0.88 16.74
N SER A 503 -24.59 1.90 17.35
CA SER A 503 -23.92 3.17 17.71
C SER A 503 -23.50 3.16 19.18
N ILE A 504 -22.35 3.78 19.44
CA ILE A 504 -21.80 4.06 20.77
C ILE A 504 -21.07 5.40 20.75
N LYS A 505 -20.90 6.02 21.92
CA LYS A 505 -20.08 7.20 22.10
C LYS A 505 -18.63 6.82 22.37
N ILE A 506 -17.71 7.51 21.71
CA ILE A 506 -16.26 7.37 21.89
C ILE A 506 -15.59 8.73 22.09
N GLN A 507 -14.38 8.72 22.64
CA GLN A 507 -13.52 9.90 22.74
C GLN A 507 -12.32 9.72 21.82
N LEU A 508 -12.11 10.66 20.90
CA LEU A 508 -10.95 10.73 20.04
C LEU A 508 -10.00 11.84 20.47
N GLN A 509 -8.72 11.60 20.29
CA GLN A 509 -7.67 12.62 20.42
C GLN A 509 -7.55 13.42 19.13
N GLN A 510 -7.03 14.63 19.19
CA GLN A 510 -6.65 15.37 17.98
C GLN A 510 -5.59 14.59 17.20
N GLY A 511 -5.75 14.53 15.87
CA GLY A 511 -4.85 13.79 14.99
C GLY A 511 -5.34 12.37 14.72
N ARG A 512 -4.41 11.42 14.63
CA ARG A 512 -4.67 10.02 14.31
C ARG A 512 -5.13 9.23 15.51
N ASN A 513 -6.15 8.43 15.33
CA ASN A 513 -6.67 7.51 16.32
C ASN A 513 -6.75 6.11 15.74
N THR A 514 -6.79 5.10 16.62
CA THR A 514 -7.00 3.71 16.27
C THR A 514 -8.30 3.22 16.88
N ILE A 515 -9.15 2.60 16.08
CA ILE A 515 -10.33 1.86 16.54
C ILE A 515 -10.12 0.41 16.20
N ARG A 516 -10.18 -0.47 17.21
CA ARG A 516 -10.01 -1.92 17.06
C ARG A 516 -11.27 -2.64 17.46
N LEU A 517 -11.70 -3.58 16.64
CA LEU A 517 -12.81 -4.50 16.91
C LEU A 517 -12.25 -5.91 17.05
N SER A 518 -12.58 -6.62 18.15
CA SER A 518 -12.03 -7.94 18.43
C SER A 518 -13.02 -8.84 19.22
N ASN A 519 -12.77 -10.14 19.20
CA ASN A 519 -13.36 -11.11 20.12
C ASN A 519 -12.40 -12.30 20.30
N ALA A 520 -11.66 -12.31 21.39
CA ALA A 520 -10.64 -13.32 21.66
C ALA A 520 -11.17 -14.74 21.86
N THR A 521 -12.43 -14.90 22.24
CA THR A 521 -12.98 -16.16 22.74
C THR A 521 -14.01 -16.80 21.83
N ASN A 522 -14.53 -16.07 20.84
CA ASN A 522 -15.55 -16.54 19.91
C ASN A 522 -15.51 -15.75 18.60
N TRP A 523 -16.28 -16.19 17.59
CA TRP A 523 -16.46 -15.44 16.35
C TRP A 523 -17.06 -14.06 16.59
N MET A 524 -16.53 -13.05 15.89
CA MET A 524 -17.17 -11.77 15.73
C MET A 524 -18.26 -11.83 14.65
N PRO A 525 -19.19 -10.86 14.60
CA PRO A 525 -19.95 -10.56 13.38
C PRO A 525 -18.98 -10.21 12.24
N ASP A 526 -19.42 -10.41 10.99
CA ASP A 526 -18.78 -9.78 9.85
C ASP A 526 -19.02 -8.28 9.91
N ILE A 527 -18.06 -7.49 9.45
CA ILE A 527 -18.10 -6.03 9.50
C ILE A 527 -18.13 -5.48 8.07
N ASP A 528 -19.09 -4.57 7.82
CA ASP A 528 -19.23 -3.83 6.55
C ASP A 528 -18.40 -2.54 6.60
N TYR A 529 -18.66 -1.67 7.57
CA TYR A 529 -17.92 -0.42 7.77
C TYR A 529 -18.07 0.11 9.20
N ILE A 530 -17.33 1.16 9.51
CA ILE A 530 -17.63 2.04 10.63
C ILE A 530 -17.89 3.47 10.15
N ASP A 531 -18.91 4.13 10.74
CA ASP A 531 -19.09 5.58 10.64
C ASP A 531 -18.59 6.23 11.95
N VAL A 532 -17.81 7.30 11.82
CA VAL A 532 -17.27 8.08 12.94
C VAL A 532 -17.67 9.53 12.76
N ILE A 533 -18.65 9.99 13.54
CA ILE A 533 -19.26 11.31 13.36
C ILE A 533 -19.13 12.10 14.66
N ARG A 534 -18.61 13.32 14.56
CA ARG A 534 -18.46 14.21 15.71
C ARG A 534 -19.83 14.59 16.28
N THR A 535 -20.02 14.43 17.59
CA THR A 535 -21.28 14.78 18.29
C THR A 535 -21.25 16.17 18.92
N THR A 536 -20.08 16.66 19.26
CA THR A 536 -19.91 18.05 19.71
C THR A 536 -19.75 18.94 18.48
N PRO A 537 -20.56 20.03 18.36
CA PRO A 537 -20.31 21.02 17.30
C PRO A 537 -18.86 21.50 17.41
N SER A 538 -18.16 21.55 16.27
CA SER A 538 -16.89 22.26 16.24
C SER A 538 -17.09 23.63 16.87
N SER A 539 -16.26 23.98 17.86
CA SER A 539 -16.25 25.34 18.36
C SER A 539 -16.16 26.25 17.13
N ILE A 540 -17.16 27.10 16.91
CA ILE A 540 -17.11 28.08 15.83
C ILE A 540 -15.72 28.73 15.96
N PRO A 541 -14.88 28.71 14.88
CA PRO A 541 -13.57 29.31 14.97
C PRO A 541 -13.77 30.71 15.51
N THR A 542 -13.16 31.01 16.67
CA THR A 542 -13.25 32.35 17.24
C THR A 542 -12.65 33.24 16.15
N ILE A 543 -13.52 33.92 15.41
CA ILE A 543 -13.10 34.90 14.42
C ILE A 543 -12.21 35.84 15.20
N LYS A 544 -10.88 35.76 14.96
CA LYS A 544 -9.95 36.75 15.53
C LYS A 544 -10.56 38.10 15.16
N ALA A 545 -11.04 38.81 16.16
CA ALA A 545 -11.72 40.08 15.96
C ALA A 545 -10.84 40.92 15.02
N ALA A 546 -11.43 41.32 13.90
CA ALA A 546 -10.80 42.29 13.03
C ALA A 546 -10.37 43.50 13.90
N PRO A 547 -9.24 44.15 13.57
CA PRO A 547 -8.76 45.28 14.38
C PRO A 547 -9.90 46.28 14.58
N SER A 548 -10.11 46.66 15.82
CA SER A 548 -11.26 47.42 16.33
C SER A 548 -11.76 48.47 15.33
N SER A 549 -12.89 48.19 14.69
CA SER A 549 -13.58 49.19 13.90
C SER A 549 -14.17 50.22 14.85
N THR A 550 -13.90 51.48 14.65
CA THR A 550 -14.51 52.57 15.40
C THR A 550 -16.00 52.74 15.08
N THR A 551 -16.53 51.89 14.20
CA THR A 551 -17.92 51.94 13.74
C THR A 551 -18.85 51.38 14.82
N VAL A 552 -19.85 52.17 15.18
CA VAL A 552 -20.90 51.84 16.14
C VAL A 552 -22.15 51.42 15.35
N TYR A 553 -22.81 50.36 15.81
CA TYR A 553 -24.01 49.83 15.18
C TYR A 553 -25.20 49.92 16.13
N ASP A 554 -26.39 50.10 15.57
CA ASP A 554 -27.67 49.95 16.29
C ASP A 554 -28.05 48.46 16.45
N LEU A 555 -29.15 48.17 17.14
CA LEU A 555 -29.64 46.81 17.35
C LEU A 555 -30.10 46.10 16.08
N SER A 556 -30.30 46.83 14.98
CA SER A 556 -30.65 46.27 13.66
C SER A 556 -29.44 46.05 12.77
N GLY A 557 -28.22 46.28 13.30
CA GLY A 557 -26.98 46.10 12.55
C GLY A 557 -26.60 47.22 11.60
N ARG A 558 -27.30 48.40 11.68
CA ARG A 558 -27.00 49.57 10.85
C ARG A 558 -25.94 50.44 11.52
N SER A 559 -25.01 50.98 10.74
CA SER A 559 -24.02 51.92 11.24
C SER A 559 -24.68 53.19 11.80
N ALA A 560 -24.36 53.53 13.08
CA ALA A 560 -24.92 54.70 13.78
C ALA A 560 -23.81 55.68 14.10
N SER A 561 -23.77 56.80 13.42
CA SER A 561 -22.77 57.85 13.64
C SER A 561 -23.10 58.80 14.80
N LYS A 562 -24.35 58.96 15.19
CA LYS A 562 -24.86 59.69 16.36
C LYS A 562 -26.30 59.20 16.68
N GLY A 563 -26.54 58.81 17.93
CA GLY A 563 -27.89 58.47 18.40
C GLY A 563 -27.95 58.14 19.87
N THR A 564 -29.13 58.41 20.49
CA THR A 564 -29.47 57.92 21.83
C THR A 564 -30.14 56.57 21.70
N GLY A 565 -29.77 55.63 22.56
CA GLY A 565 -30.30 54.27 22.56
C GLY A 565 -29.25 53.19 22.83
N ILE A 566 -29.56 51.95 22.52
CA ILE A 566 -28.63 50.83 22.69
C ILE A 566 -27.74 50.72 21.45
N LEU A 567 -26.45 50.85 21.63
CA LEU A 567 -25.43 50.81 20.58
C LEU A 567 -24.48 49.63 20.81
N ILE A 568 -23.98 49.01 19.78
CA ILE A 568 -23.01 47.93 19.82
C ILE A 568 -21.71 48.41 19.19
N GLN A 569 -20.61 48.36 19.95
CA GLN A 569 -19.26 48.65 19.48
C GLN A 569 -18.30 47.60 20.01
N ASN A 570 -17.54 46.97 19.10
CA ASN A 570 -16.61 45.89 19.45
C ASN A 570 -17.27 44.74 20.24
N GLY A 571 -18.51 44.37 19.89
CA GLY A 571 -19.27 43.33 20.59
C GLY A 571 -19.80 43.73 21.97
N LYS A 572 -19.53 44.95 22.45
CA LYS A 572 -20.04 45.47 23.75
C LYS A 572 -21.25 46.36 23.54
N LYS A 573 -22.30 46.08 24.30
CA LYS A 573 -23.53 46.86 24.36
C LYS A 573 -23.31 48.10 25.21
N THR A 574 -23.55 49.27 24.64
CA THR A 574 -23.45 50.54 25.37
C THR A 574 -24.82 51.27 25.29
N ILE A 575 -25.30 51.78 26.39
CA ILE A 575 -26.51 52.60 26.42
C ILE A 575 -26.10 54.06 26.49
N LYS A 576 -26.47 54.87 25.50
CA LYS A 576 -26.36 56.31 25.52
C LYS A 576 -27.70 56.91 25.88
N LEU A 577 -27.77 57.53 27.05
CA LEU A 577 -28.91 58.34 27.49
C LEU A 577 -28.77 59.77 26.92
N LYS A 578 -29.94 60.46 26.73
CA LYS A 578 -29.98 61.84 26.24
C LYS A 578 -29.20 62.77 27.17
#